data_ad9f389e8dd4a1a25103e356cf1897b4
#
_entry.id   ad9f389e8dd4a1a25103e356cf1897b4
#
_cell.length_a   1.000
_cell.length_b   1.000
_cell.length_c   1.000
_cell.angle_alpha   90.00
_cell.angle_beta   90.00
_cell.angle_gamma   90.00
#
_symmetry.space_group_name_H-M   'P 1'
#
loop_
_entity.id
_entity.type
_entity.pdbx_description
1 polymer ?
#
loop_
_entity_poly.entity_id
_entity_poly.type
_entity_poly.pdbx_seq_one_letter_code
_entity_poly.pdbx_strand_id
1 'polypeptide(L)'
;LPSRGLGDVYKRQLNKNIRVLEIGTGSGYQTAILSKLSRFVYTIERFKTLKLFSESKFKYLKLNNVFCKHSDGGLGWPEQMPFDRIIVTASAPEIPLTLLNQLSADGIMLIPIGEENNDQDLIKIKKKGKKLIKKKIMNVRFVPLLEGKENK
;
A
#
# COMPACT_ATOMS: atom_id res chain seq x y z
N LEU A 1 -21.41 2.96 -0.34
CA LEU A 1 -20.56 2.24 0.60
C LEU A 1 -19.13 2.80 0.49
N PRO A 2 -18.45 3.11 1.64
CA PRO A 2 -17.11 3.65 1.61
C PRO A 2 -16.11 2.80 0.83
N SER A 3 -16.22 1.46 0.92
CA SER A 3 -15.37 0.52 0.19
C SER A 3 -15.59 0.58 -1.33
N ARG A 4 -16.80 0.90 -1.76
CA ARG A 4 -17.14 1.03 -3.18
C ARG A 4 -16.56 2.32 -3.77
N GLY A 5 -16.60 3.42 -3.03
CA GLY A 5 -15.99 4.69 -3.43
C GLY A 5 -14.47 4.58 -3.54
N LEU A 6 -13.82 3.88 -2.61
CA LEU A 6 -12.38 3.59 -2.67
C LEU A 6 -12.05 2.73 -3.89
N GLY A 7 -12.84 1.70 -4.18
CA GLY A 7 -12.66 0.87 -5.37
C GLY A 7 -12.70 1.68 -6.66
N ASP A 8 -13.63 2.63 -6.76
CA ASP A 8 -13.73 3.51 -7.93
C ASP A 8 -12.54 4.48 -8.05
N VAL A 9 -12.03 5.01 -6.93
CA VAL A 9 -10.81 5.84 -6.91
C VAL A 9 -9.62 5.02 -7.39
N TYR A 10 -9.46 3.79 -6.90
CA TYR A 10 -8.39 2.89 -7.35
C TYR A 10 -8.51 2.54 -8.83
N LYS A 11 -9.71 2.25 -9.34
CA LYS A 11 -9.94 1.96 -10.76
C LYS A 11 -9.47 3.07 -11.67
N ARG A 12 -9.65 4.34 -11.28
CA ARG A 12 -9.22 5.49 -12.07
C ARG A 12 -7.70 5.66 -12.09
N GLN A 13 -6.99 5.16 -11.06
CA GLN A 13 -5.56 5.34 -10.88
C GLN A 13 -4.73 4.11 -11.25
N LEU A 14 -5.39 2.96 -11.46
CA LEU A 14 -4.74 1.69 -11.73
C LEU A 14 -5.01 1.25 -13.16
N ASN A 15 -4.02 0.66 -13.80
CA ASN A 15 -4.17 -0.06 -15.05
C ASN A 15 -3.43 -1.39 -14.95
N LYS A 16 -3.75 -2.33 -15.86
CA LYS A 16 -3.22 -3.69 -15.82
C LYS A 16 -1.71 -3.80 -16.07
N ASN A 17 -1.05 -2.70 -16.39
CA ASN A 17 0.40 -2.70 -16.66
C ASN A 17 1.22 -2.19 -15.49
N ILE A 18 0.60 -1.75 -14.41
CA ILE A 18 1.30 -1.16 -13.27
C ILE A 18 1.69 -2.18 -12.22
N ARG A 19 2.75 -1.84 -11.50
CA ARG A 19 3.26 -2.58 -10.35
C ARG A 19 2.89 -1.81 -9.08
N VAL A 20 2.24 -2.49 -8.15
CA VAL A 20 1.73 -1.90 -6.91
C VAL A 20 2.49 -2.46 -5.72
N LEU A 21 2.92 -1.59 -4.80
CA LEU A 21 3.35 -1.98 -3.46
C LEU A 21 2.25 -1.62 -2.47
N GLU A 22 1.79 -2.61 -1.72
CA GLU A 22 0.84 -2.43 -0.63
C GLU A 22 1.53 -2.64 0.71
N ILE A 23 1.42 -1.68 1.61
CA ILE A 23 1.93 -1.80 2.98
C ILE A 23 0.73 -2.08 3.89
N GLY A 24 0.71 -3.28 4.48
CA GLY A 24 -0.38 -3.75 5.33
C GLY A 24 -1.33 -4.67 4.59
N THR A 25 -0.96 -5.94 4.43
CA THR A 25 -1.79 -6.95 3.75
C THR A 25 -3.11 -7.18 4.50
N GLY A 26 -3.05 -7.22 5.81
CA GLY A 26 -4.21 -7.46 6.67
C GLY A 26 -4.95 -8.74 6.30
N SER A 27 -6.25 -8.62 6.05
CA SER A 27 -7.10 -9.74 5.64
C SER A 27 -6.86 -10.18 4.20
N GLY A 28 -6.17 -9.37 3.39
CA GLY A 28 -5.93 -9.63 1.97
C GLY A 28 -7.06 -9.19 1.04
N TYR A 29 -8.13 -8.60 1.58
CA TYR A 29 -9.27 -8.15 0.76
C TYR A 29 -8.85 -7.10 -0.27
N GLN A 30 -8.17 -6.05 0.18
CA GLN A 30 -7.69 -4.99 -0.71
C GLN A 30 -6.66 -5.54 -1.71
N THR A 31 -5.77 -6.41 -1.24
CA THR A 31 -4.75 -7.06 -2.09
C THR A 31 -5.41 -7.80 -3.26
N ALA A 32 -6.48 -8.55 -2.98
CA ALA A 32 -7.22 -9.28 -4.01
C ALA A 32 -7.84 -8.34 -5.05
N ILE A 33 -8.38 -7.21 -4.61
CA ILE A 33 -8.92 -6.19 -5.53
C ILE A 33 -7.79 -5.60 -6.38
N LEU A 34 -6.68 -5.22 -5.77
CA LEU A 34 -5.52 -4.67 -6.47
C LEU A 34 -4.95 -5.64 -7.51
N SER A 35 -4.96 -6.94 -7.20
CA SER A 35 -4.45 -7.97 -8.11
C SER A 35 -5.22 -8.03 -9.43
N LYS A 36 -6.49 -7.68 -9.41
CA LYS A 36 -7.34 -7.65 -10.61
C LYS A 36 -7.19 -6.37 -11.42
N LEU A 37 -6.66 -5.33 -10.82
CA LEU A 37 -6.55 -4.00 -11.42
C LEU A 37 -5.11 -3.65 -11.84
N SER A 38 -4.14 -4.50 -11.53
CA SER A 38 -2.73 -4.24 -11.78
C SER A 38 -2.01 -5.46 -12.33
N ARG A 39 -0.80 -5.26 -12.81
CA ARG A 39 0.04 -6.37 -13.32
C ARG A 39 0.55 -7.24 -12.19
N PHE A 40 1.16 -6.61 -11.20
CA PHE A 40 1.71 -7.29 -10.02
C PHE A 40 1.39 -6.50 -8.76
N VAL A 41 1.08 -7.22 -7.69
CA VAL A 41 0.92 -6.65 -6.35
C VAL A 41 1.98 -7.26 -5.44
N TYR A 42 2.80 -6.40 -4.88
CA TYR A 42 3.76 -6.73 -3.82
C TYR A 42 3.16 -6.23 -2.52
N THR A 43 2.90 -7.10 -1.58
CA THR A 43 2.24 -6.73 -0.33
C THR A 43 3.07 -7.17 0.86
N ILE A 44 3.18 -6.28 1.85
CA ILE A 44 4.00 -6.50 3.04
C ILE A 44 3.09 -6.54 4.26
N GLU A 45 3.28 -7.57 5.09
CA GLU A 45 2.57 -7.75 6.33
C GLU A 45 3.55 -7.88 7.50
N ARG A 46 3.31 -7.13 8.55
CA ARG A 46 4.11 -7.10 9.75
C ARG A 46 3.88 -8.34 10.63
N PHE A 47 2.65 -8.88 10.63
CA PHE A 47 2.26 -10.02 11.45
C PHE A 47 2.33 -11.32 10.64
N LYS A 48 3.13 -12.27 11.13
CA LYS A 48 3.33 -13.55 10.44
C LYS A 48 2.03 -14.33 10.25
N THR A 49 1.19 -14.37 11.27
CA THR A 49 -0.10 -15.07 11.21
C THR A 49 -1.01 -14.51 10.14
N LEU A 50 -1.12 -13.18 10.04
CA LEU A 50 -1.93 -12.53 9.01
C LEU A 50 -1.37 -12.79 7.62
N LYS A 51 -0.05 -12.76 7.47
CA LYS A 51 0.61 -13.06 6.19
C LYS A 51 0.27 -14.46 5.71
N LEU A 52 0.40 -15.46 6.58
CA LEU A 52 0.10 -16.84 6.23
C LEU A 52 -1.37 -17.05 5.90
N PHE A 53 -2.26 -16.42 6.66
CA PHE A 53 -3.69 -16.46 6.42
C PHE A 53 -4.08 -15.86 5.07
N SER A 54 -3.53 -14.70 4.76
CA SER A 54 -3.79 -14.02 3.47
C SER A 54 -3.23 -14.81 2.30
N GLU A 55 -2.03 -15.37 2.42
CA GLU A 55 -1.43 -16.21 1.38
C GLU A 55 -2.29 -17.43 1.06
N SER A 56 -2.89 -18.07 2.07
CA SER A 56 -3.78 -19.20 1.83
C SER A 56 -5.03 -18.79 1.08
N LYS A 57 -5.56 -17.59 1.34
CA LYS A 57 -6.68 -17.02 0.59
C LYS A 57 -6.30 -16.74 -0.87
N PHE A 58 -5.13 -16.15 -1.10
CA PHE A 58 -4.66 -15.86 -2.46
C PHE A 58 -4.51 -17.13 -3.27
N LYS A 59 -4.01 -18.20 -2.65
CA LYS A 59 -3.94 -19.53 -3.25
C LYS A 59 -5.32 -20.08 -3.61
N TYR A 60 -6.24 -20.00 -2.67
CA TYR A 60 -7.62 -20.43 -2.86
C TYR A 60 -8.29 -19.70 -4.01
N LEU A 61 -8.08 -18.38 -4.11
CA LEU A 61 -8.61 -17.53 -5.18
C LEU A 61 -7.81 -17.66 -6.49
N LYS A 62 -6.74 -18.44 -6.50
CA LYS A 62 -5.86 -18.63 -7.66
C LYS A 62 -5.27 -17.33 -8.20
N LEU A 63 -4.90 -16.42 -7.31
CA LEU A 63 -4.23 -15.18 -7.66
C LEU A 63 -2.74 -15.47 -7.92
N ASN A 64 -2.31 -15.28 -9.14
CA ASN A 64 -0.95 -15.63 -9.57
C ASN A 64 -0.01 -14.42 -9.70
N ASN A 65 -0.51 -13.24 -9.40
CA ASN A 65 0.23 -11.98 -9.54
C ASN A 65 0.42 -11.24 -8.20
N VAL A 66 0.25 -11.94 -7.07
CA VAL A 66 0.41 -11.39 -5.72
C VAL A 66 1.63 -12.02 -5.06
N PHE A 67 2.52 -11.18 -4.55
CA PHE A 67 3.71 -11.58 -3.81
C PHE A 67 3.64 -11.00 -2.42
N CYS A 68 3.62 -11.86 -1.40
CA CYS A 68 3.44 -11.46 -0.02
C CYS A 68 4.74 -11.66 0.77
N LYS A 69 5.12 -10.66 1.56
CA LYS A 69 6.34 -10.68 2.36
C LYS A 69 6.03 -10.37 3.81
N HIS A 70 6.61 -11.14 4.72
CA HIS A 70 6.59 -10.85 6.16
C HIS A 70 7.77 -9.95 6.47
N SER A 71 7.52 -8.65 6.68
CA SER A 71 8.58 -7.67 6.89
C SER A 71 8.03 -6.38 7.52
N ASP A 72 8.95 -5.49 7.85
CA ASP A 72 8.64 -4.10 8.19
C ASP A 72 8.20 -3.35 6.95
N GLY A 73 6.96 -2.85 6.97
CA GLY A 73 6.39 -2.11 5.83
C GLY A 73 7.12 -0.80 5.54
N GLY A 74 7.69 -0.16 6.56
CA GLY A 74 8.45 1.08 6.39
C GLY A 74 9.72 0.92 5.55
N LEU A 75 10.24 -0.30 5.44
CA LEU A 75 11.39 -0.61 4.59
C LEU A 75 11.01 -0.79 3.12
N GLY A 76 9.73 -0.97 2.83
CA GLY A 76 9.27 -1.27 1.49
C GLY A 76 9.82 -2.60 0.98
N TRP A 77 10.04 -2.66 -0.32
CA TRP A 77 10.57 -3.87 -0.97
C TRP A 77 11.61 -3.47 -2.03
N PRO A 78 12.82 -3.10 -1.58
CA PRO A 78 13.85 -2.55 -2.47
C PRO A 78 14.20 -3.44 -3.66
N GLU A 79 14.20 -4.76 -3.46
CA GLU A 79 14.55 -5.73 -4.51
C GLU A 79 13.54 -5.74 -5.66
N GLN A 80 12.34 -5.21 -5.45
CA GLN A 80 11.27 -5.18 -6.45
C GLN A 80 10.94 -3.78 -6.94
N MET A 81 11.60 -2.74 -6.41
CA MET A 81 11.37 -1.37 -6.87
C MET A 81 11.82 -1.15 -8.31
N PRO A 82 11.34 -0.12 -9.04
CA PRO A 82 10.36 0.87 -8.59
C PRO A 82 8.92 0.39 -8.71
N PHE A 83 8.03 1.06 -7.98
CA PHE A 83 6.59 0.80 -8.02
C PHE A 83 5.84 1.98 -8.62
N ASP A 84 4.86 1.70 -9.45
CA ASP A 84 4.02 2.74 -10.06
C ASP A 84 3.01 3.31 -9.08
N ARG A 85 2.58 2.48 -8.14
CA ARG A 85 1.67 2.87 -7.05
C ARG A 85 2.18 2.28 -5.74
N ILE A 86 2.12 3.10 -4.70
CA ILE A 86 2.38 2.64 -3.33
C ILE A 86 1.16 3.02 -2.50
N ILE A 87 0.55 2.03 -1.86
CA ILE A 87 -0.62 2.22 -1.02
C ILE A 87 -0.26 1.80 0.39
N VAL A 88 -0.32 2.74 1.33
CA VAL A 88 0.02 2.50 2.72
C VAL A 88 -1.27 2.50 3.54
N THR A 89 -1.56 1.40 4.21
CA THR A 89 -2.77 1.22 5.03
C THR A 89 -2.48 1.35 6.53
N ALA A 90 -1.46 2.12 6.86
CA ALA A 90 -1.11 2.50 8.22
C ALA A 90 -0.67 3.96 8.22
N SER A 91 -0.93 4.69 9.31
CA SER A 91 -0.60 6.11 9.38
C SER A 91 0.86 6.32 9.74
N ALA A 92 1.46 7.35 9.17
CA ALA A 92 2.80 7.81 9.51
C ALA A 92 2.76 9.27 9.94
N PRO A 93 3.64 9.71 10.86
CA PRO A 93 3.66 11.11 11.26
C PRO A 93 4.13 12.04 10.14
N GLU A 94 4.96 11.51 9.25
CA GLU A 94 5.46 12.24 8.08
C GLU A 94 5.66 11.28 6.92
N ILE A 95 5.90 11.80 5.73
CA ILE A 95 6.06 10.98 4.52
C ILE A 95 7.35 10.16 4.63
N PRO A 96 7.28 8.81 4.58
CA PRO A 96 8.47 7.97 4.67
C PRO A 96 9.34 8.10 3.41
N LEU A 97 10.53 8.64 3.56
CA LEU A 97 11.45 8.83 2.43
C LEU A 97 11.86 7.50 1.79
N THR A 98 11.99 6.44 2.57
CA THR A 98 12.32 5.11 2.08
C THR A 98 11.30 4.62 1.06
N LEU A 99 10.00 4.80 1.35
CA LEU A 99 8.94 4.42 0.43
C LEU A 99 8.88 5.36 -0.77
N LEU A 100 9.06 6.65 -0.53
CA LEU A 100 9.06 7.64 -1.60
C LEU A 100 10.16 7.36 -2.64
N ASN A 101 11.33 6.93 -2.18
CA ASN A 101 12.45 6.57 -3.06
C ASN A 101 12.17 5.32 -3.91
N GLN A 102 11.21 4.50 -3.51
CA GLN A 102 10.81 3.30 -4.26
C GLN A 102 9.70 3.56 -5.26
N LEU A 103 9.18 4.79 -5.29
CA LEU A 103 8.14 5.20 -6.23
C LEU A 103 8.78 5.55 -7.58
N SER A 104 8.19 5.04 -8.65
CA SER A 104 8.67 5.31 -10.01
C SER A 104 8.47 6.78 -10.40
N ALA A 105 9.14 7.21 -11.46
CA ALA A 105 8.84 8.49 -12.12
C ALA A 105 7.35 8.49 -12.51
N ASP A 106 6.65 9.60 -12.26
CA ASP A 106 5.20 9.71 -12.44
C ASP A 106 4.36 8.78 -11.56
N GLY A 107 4.99 8.10 -10.59
CA GLY A 107 4.30 7.23 -9.65
C GLY A 107 3.44 8.00 -8.64
N ILE A 108 2.47 7.30 -8.07
CA ILE A 108 1.54 7.87 -7.09
C ILE A 108 1.57 7.05 -5.81
N MET A 109 1.66 7.74 -4.67
CA MET A 109 1.53 7.14 -3.34
C MET A 109 0.27 7.65 -2.66
N LEU A 110 -0.44 6.75 -1.99
CA LEU A 110 -1.54 7.08 -1.08
C LEU A 110 -1.11 6.67 0.33
N ILE A 111 -1.13 7.62 1.25
CA ILE A 111 -0.67 7.38 2.62
C ILE A 111 -1.44 8.25 3.62
N PRO A 112 -1.91 7.67 4.74
CA PRO A 112 -2.43 8.45 5.86
C PRO A 112 -1.28 9.12 6.61
N ILE A 113 -1.35 10.44 6.75
CA ILE A 113 -0.34 11.23 7.49
C ILE A 113 -1.01 11.88 8.69
N GLY A 114 -0.43 11.68 9.86
CA GLY A 114 -0.92 12.25 11.11
C GLY A 114 -0.45 11.44 12.30
N GLU A 115 -0.72 11.98 13.49
CA GLU A 115 -0.33 11.34 14.74
C GLU A 115 -1.30 10.22 15.14
N GLU A 116 -0.78 9.30 15.93
CA GLU A 116 -1.56 8.23 16.51
C GLU A 116 -2.73 8.78 17.34
N ASN A 117 -3.88 8.10 17.28
CA ASN A 117 -5.12 8.44 17.98
C ASN A 117 -5.80 9.76 17.55
N ASN A 118 -5.29 10.44 16.55
CA ASN A 118 -5.93 11.59 15.95
C ASN A 118 -6.43 11.25 14.54
N ASP A 119 -7.28 12.09 14.00
CA ASP A 119 -7.65 11.99 12.61
C ASP A 119 -6.42 12.30 11.76
N GLN A 120 -6.20 11.47 10.75
CA GLN A 120 -5.11 11.67 9.80
C GLN A 120 -5.65 12.19 8.47
N ASP A 121 -4.77 12.77 7.71
CA ASP A 121 -5.06 13.18 6.34
C ASP A 121 -4.61 12.08 5.38
N LEU A 122 -5.51 11.56 4.55
CA LEU A 122 -5.13 10.70 3.44
C LEU A 122 -4.53 11.59 2.36
N ILE A 123 -3.24 11.43 2.13
CA ILE A 123 -2.48 12.25 1.20
C ILE A 123 -2.16 11.45 -0.06
N LYS A 124 -2.46 12.05 -1.20
CA LYS A 124 -2.00 11.59 -2.51
C LYS A 124 -0.73 12.34 -2.86
N ILE A 125 0.33 11.61 -3.13
CA ILE A 125 1.61 12.17 -3.53
C ILE A 125 1.90 11.70 -4.94
N LYS A 126 2.05 12.63 -5.87
CA LYS A 126 2.48 12.33 -7.24
C LYS A 126 3.90 12.81 -7.44
N LYS A 127 4.75 11.90 -7.91
CA LYS A 127 6.12 12.22 -8.26
C LYS A 127 6.15 12.72 -9.71
N LYS A 128 6.62 13.95 -9.91
CA LYS A 128 6.70 14.54 -11.26
C LYS A 128 8.07 15.18 -11.43
N GLY A 129 8.99 14.46 -12.07
CA GLY A 129 10.40 14.85 -12.14
C GLY A 129 11.00 14.91 -10.74
N LYS A 130 11.61 16.03 -10.37
CA LYS A 130 12.13 16.28 -9.03
C LYS A 130 11.09 16.88 -8.07
N LYS A 131 9.87 17.12 -8.55
CA LYS A 131 8.80 17.73 -7.77
C LYS A 131 7.88 16.67 -7.20
N LEU A 132 7.32 16.97 -6.02
CA LEU A 132 6.27 16.18 -5.39
C LEU A 132 5.00 17.03 -5.34
N ILE A 133 3.93 16.51 -5.91
CA ILE A 133 2.63 17.17 -5.86
C ILE A 133 1.81 16.43 -4.81
N LYS A 134 1.44 17.14 -3.73
CA LYS A 134 0.68 16.59 -2.63
C LYS A 134 -0.74 17.12 -2.65
N LYS A 135 -1.71 16.24 -2.42
CA LYS A 135 -3.11 16.60 -2.34
C LYS A 135 -3.78 15.83 -1.21
N LYS A 136 -4.46 16.54 -0.31
CA LYS A 136 -5.32 15.90 0.68
C LYS A 136 -6.58 15.38 0.01
N ILE A 137 -6.89 14.10 0.21
CA ILE A 137 -8.08 13.46 -0.36
C ILE A 137 -9.24 13.49 0.63
N MET A 138 -9.02 13.06 1.88
CA MET A 138 -10.06 12.98 2.91
C MET A 138 -9.42 12.80 4.28
N ASN A 139 -10.21 12.97 5.34
CA ASN A 139 -9.81 12.57 6.68
C ASN A 139 -10.02 11.06 6.84
N VAL A 140 -9.08 10.42 7.51
CA VAL A 140 -9.11 8.97 7.76
C VAL A 140 -8.57 8.68 9.17
N ARG A 141 -8.75 7.44 9.60
CA ARG A 141 -8.17 6.95 10.86
C ARG A 141 -7.65 5.54 10.63
N PHE A 142 -6.34 5.38 10.64
CA PHE A 142 -5.66 4.10 10.47
C PHE A 142 -4.79 3.80 11.68
N VAL A 143 -4.42 2.53 11.85
CA VAL A 143 -3.42 2.10 12.82
C VAL A 143 -2.05 2.68 12.43
N PRO A 144 -1.15 2.91 13.41
CA PRO A 144 0.16 3.46 13.09
C PRO A 144 1.05 2.47 12.33
N LEU A 145 1.91 3.03 11.48
CA LEU A 145 2.97 2.28 10.82
C LEU A 145 4.10 2.07 11.82
N LEU A 146 4.22 0.85 12.33
CA LEU A 146 5.20 0.49 13.34
C LEU A 146 6.45 -0.11 12.71
N GLU A 147 7.60 0.15 13.32
CA GLU A 147 8.86 -0.45 12.90
C GLU A 147 8.92 -1.94 13.25
N GLY A 148 9.69 -2.69 12.46
CA GLY A 148 9.92 -4.09 12.69
C GLY A 148 8.77 -4.99 12.23
N LYS A 149 8.90 -6.26 12.59
CA LYS A 149 7.91 -7.29 12.27
C LYS A 149 7.64 -8.15 13.49
N GLU A 150 6.48 -8.78 13.52
CA GLU A 150 6.05 -9.65 14.60
C GLU A 150 5.95 -11.11 14.13
N ASN A 151 6.38 -12.04 14.98
CA ASN A 151 6.32 -13.47 14.67
C ASN A 151 4.99 -14.12 15.10
N LYS A 152 4.07 -13.32 15.57
CA LYS A 152 2.74 -13.77 15.95
C LYS A 152 1.83 -14.01 14.75
#